data_c8d60f4134c291b7a4af517e2701fe00
#
_entry.id   c8d60f4134c291b7a4af517e2701fe00
#
_cell.length_a   1.000
_cell.length_b   1.000
_cell.length_c   1.000
_cell.angle_alpha   90.00
_cell.angle_beta   90.00
_cell.angle_gamma   90.00
#
_symmetry.space_group_name_H-M   'P 1'
#
loop_
_entity.id
_entity.type
_entity.pdbx_description
1 polymer ?
#
loop_
_entity_poly.entity_id
_entity_poly.type
_entity_poly.pdbx_seq_one_letter_code
_entity_poly.pdbx_strand_id
1 'polypeptide(L)'
;MNLLFKTFRNLINNNQNISLFIISLTPLYFLLGNLFINLFFIILFLIFINEVFKKDEREFLKDPIFWLIIFFVFSLLINIFFSLYPLNSLPRVLKTFIIIGFIFLFKKSLVKQQSLFEKRIFGTWSIIFLIVFFDIIFEIIFGFNIFGFTSYYPGRIASFFNDELVAGSFFLGFSFLTLSYFLNYFSQYKKAIIFYILIMIMVSFLIGERANFIKFLIGVSIFILISQRENWKIYLVGFFSLFLLFSAIIYSSNNYKNRYIVQVEQIFKSDSISNYLKESQYGAHYNAAYQVFKNYPIFGVGVKNYRKEVIKNEYENKNYKQTLSRWATHPHQVHFEFLSETGLFGYIIFLFFILSSIYLSCKNYIKHKNNFQLSGILFVTLSIIPLVPSGSFFSTFPAGLFWINYAIMVSYIKK
;
A
#
# COMPACT_ATOMS: atom_id res chain seq x y z
N MET A 1 39.80 -21.14 -9.45
CA MET A 1 38.45 -21.72 -9.51
C MET A 1 37.93 -22.16 -8.14
N ASN A 2 38.71 -22.93 -7.32
CA ASN A 2 38.28 -23.36 -5.97
C ASN A 2 38.05 -22.22 -4.96
N LEU A 3 38.76 -21.09 -5.04
CA LEU A 3 38.56 -19.94 -4.13
C LEU A 3 37.24 -19.21 -4.43
N LEU A 4 36.90 -19.02 -5.71
CA LEU A 4 35.62 -18.41 -6.15
C LEU A 4 34.42 -19.30 -5.77
N PHE A 5 34.57 -20.63 -5.92
CA PHE A 5 33.55 -21.58 -5.48
C PHE A 5 33.36 -21.59 -3.95
N LYS A 6 34.47 -21.46 -3.20
CA LYS A 6 34.43 -21.41 -1.73
C LYS A 6 33.84 -20.11 -1.21
N THR A 7 34.15 -18.98 -1.85
CA THR A 7 33.52 -17.66 -1.56
C THR A 7 32.05 -17.65 -1.95
N PHE A 8 31.69 -18.22 -3.10
CA PHE A 8 30.29 -18.36 -3.53
C PHE A 8 29.49 -19.29 -2.59
N ARG A 9 30.10 -20.40 -2.15
CA ARG A 9 29.53 -21.33 -1.18
C ARG A 9 29.38 -20.70 0.22
N ASN A 10 30.35 -19.87 0.64
CA ASN A 10 30.24 -19.10 1.89
C ASN A 10 29.20 -17.97 1.80
N LEU A 11 29.02 -17.35 0.65
CA LEU A 11 27.92 -16.39 0.38
C LEU A 11 26.57 -17.10 0.40
N ILE A 12 26.46 -18.30 -0.21
CA ILE A 12 25.23 -19.10 -0.19
C ILE A 12 24.93 -19.65 1.21
N ASN A 13 25.92 -19.97 2.03
CA ASN A 13 25.74 -20.34 3.43
C ASN A 13 25.31 -19.18 4.31
N ASN A 14 25.32 -17.94 3.81
CA ASN A 14 24.93 -16.74 4.53
C ASN A 14 23.63 -16.12 3.98
N ASN A 15 22.71 -16.97 3.47
CA ASN A 15 21.42 -16.56 2.90
C ASN A 15 20.66 -15.56 3.77
N GLN A 16 20.81 -15.66 5.09
CA GLN A 16 20.17 -14.75 6.03
C GLN A 16 20.73 -13.34 5.92
N ASN A 17 22.04 -13.16 5.81
CA ASN A 17 22.63 -11.82 5.68
C ASN A 17 22.31 -11.19 4.32
N ILE A 18 22.27 -12.02 3.27
CA ILE A 18 21.88 -11.57 1.93
C ILE A 18 20.42 -11.12 1.91
N SER A 19 19.50 -11.91 2.49
CA SER A 19 18.10 -11.54 2.57
C SER A 19 17.88 -10.27 3.41
N LEU A 20 18.58 -10.11 4.53
CA LEU A 20 18.55 -8.90 5.34
C LEU A 20 19.04 -7.67 4.58
N PHE A 21 20.16 -7.80 3.84
CA PHE A 21 20.67 -6.70 3.01
C PHE A 21 19.65 -6.30 1.93
N ILE A 22 19.10 -7.28 1.20
CA ILE A 22 18.07 -7.03 0.16
C ILE A 22 16.83 -6.38 0.79
N ILE A 23 16.34 -6.90 1.91
CA ILE A 23 15.18 -6.33 2.63
C ILE A 23 15.48 -4.90 3.12
N SER A 24 16.72 -4.59 3.54
CA SER A 24 17.06 -3.25 4.03
C SER A 24 16.89 -2.15 2.97
N LEU A 25 17.01 -2.49 1.70
CA LEU A 25 16.89 -1.57 0.57
C LEU A 25 15.46 -1.48 -0.02
N THR A 26 14.48 -2.10 0.65
CA THR A 26 13.10 -2.16 0.11
C THR A 26 12.55 -0.82 -0.39
N PRO A 27 12.58 0.31 0.36
CA PRO A 27 12.03 1.57 -0.16
C PRO A 27 12.77 2.09 -1.40
N LEU A 28 14.07 1.78 -1.54
CA LEU A 28 14.86 2.17 -2.71
C LEU A 28 14.36 1.49 -3.98
N TYR A 29 13.94 0.22 -3.93
CA TYR A 29 13.39 -0.48 -5.10
C TYR A 29 12.11 0.17 -5.63
N PHE A 30 11.34 0.82 -4.76
CA PHE A 30 10.17 1.60 -5.19
C PHE A 30 10.56 2.88 -5.93
N LEU A 31 11.67 3.50 -5.58
CA LEU A 31 12.21 4.67 -6.28
C LEU A 31 12.80 4.28 -7.64
N LEU A 32 13.41 3.11 -7.74
CA LEU A 32 13.99 2.58 -8.97
C LEU A 32 12.94 2.01 -9.95
N GLY A 33 11.69 1.85 -9.52
CA GLY A 33 10.55 1.51 -10.36
C GLY A 33 10.19 0.01 -10.41
N ASN A 34 9.20 -0.29 -11.23
CA ASN A 34 8.52 -1.58 -11.25
C ASN A 34 9.41 -2.79 -11.55
N LEU A 35 10.47 -2.62 -12.35
CA LEU A 35 11.42 -3.69 -12.64
C LEU A 35 12.14 -4.15 -11.36
N PHE A 36 12.67 -3.19 -10.60
CA PHE A 36 13.42 -3.48 -9.38
C PHE A 36 12.55 -4.05 -8.27
N ILE A 37 11.29 -3.61 -8.17
CA ILE A 37 10.31 -4.21 -7.25
C ILE A 37 10.07 -5.69 -7.61
N ASN A 38 9.93 -6.01 -8.90
CA ASN A 38 9.74 -7.40 -9.31
C ASN A 38 10.99 -8.26 -9.04
N LEU A 39 12.19 -7.77 -9.38
CA LEU A 39 13.45 -8.45 -9.11
C LEU A 39 13.65 -8.71 -7.61
N PHE A 40 13.35 -7.72 -6.77
CA PHE A 40 13.38 -7.83 -5.33
C PHE A 40 12.56 -9.04 -4.83
N PHE A 41 11.29 -9.15 -5.24
CA PHE A 41 10.45 -10.27 -4.81
C PHE A 41 10.91 -11.60 -5.39
N ILE A 42 11.38 -11.65 -6.65
CA ILE A 42 11.89 -12.87 -7.28
C ILE A 42 13.14 -13.39 -6.55
N ILE A 43 14.09 -12.52 -6.26
CA ILE A 43 15.34 -12.93 -5.57
C ILE A 43 15.01 -13.47 -4.18
N LEU A 44 14.14 -12.81 -3.43
CA LEU A 44 13.73 -13.29 -2.11
C LEU A 44 12.95 -14.61 -2.19
N PHE A 45 12.15 -14.81 -3.23
CA PHE A 45 11.46 -16.09 -3.44
C PHE A 45 12.44 -17.23 -3.74
N LEU A 46 13.48 -16.99 -4.55
CA LEU A 46 14.53 -17.99 -4.80
C LEU A 46 15.30 -18.35 -3.52
N ILE A 47 15.61 -17.35 -2.68
CA ILE A 47 16.22 -17.59 -1.36
C ILE A 47 15.26 -18.41 -0.47
N PHE A 48 13.98 -18.09 -0.47
CA PHE A 48 12.96 -18.82 0.29
C PHE A 48 12.86 -20.29 -0.15
N ILE A 49 12.82 -20.56 -1.45
CA ILE A 49 12.81 -21.94 -1.97
C ILE A 49 14.03 -22.71 -1.45
N ASN A 50 15.23 -22.13 -1.54
CA ASN A 50 16.45 -22.77 -1.01
C ASN A 50 16.37 -23.06 0.50
N GLU A 51 15.69 -22.19 1.28
CA GLU A 51 15.46 -22.40 2.71
C GLU A 51 14.45 -23.54 2.99
N VAL A 52 13.39 -23.66 2.18
CA VAL A 52 12.35 -24.70 2.31
C VAL A 52 12.92 -26.11 2.16
N PHE A 53 13.97 -26.29 1.32
CA PHE A 53 14.62 -27.58 1.14
C PHE A 53 15.47 -28.02 2.34
N LYS A 54 15.79 -27.12 3.28
CA LYS A 54 16.48 -27.46 4.52
C LYS A 54 15.46 -27.99 5.55
N LYS A 55 15.66 -29.23 6.03
CA LYS A 55 14.69 -29.89 6.93
C LYS A 55 14.37 -29.10 8.20
N ASP A 56 15.36 -28.43 8.77
CA ASP A 56 15.23 -27.71 10.04
C ASP A 56 14.51 -26.36 9.94
N GLU A 57 14.18 -25.90 8.72
CA GLU A 57 13.66 -24.56 8.46
C GLU A 57 12.16 -24.53 8.11
N ARG A 58 11.44 -25.66 8.28
CA ARG A 58 10.01 -25.81 7.91
C ARG A 58 9.04 -25.35 8.97
N GLU A 59 9.47 -24.56 9.95
CA GLU A 59 8.59 -24.03 11.01
C GLU A 59 7.44 -23.14 10.48
N PHE A 60 7.59 -22.54 9.29
CA PHE A 60 6.55 -21.75 8.66
C PHE A 60 5.27 -22.57 8.36
N LEU A 61 5.37 -23.89 8.17
CA LEU A 61 4.21 -24.77 7.96
C LEU A 61 3.28 -24.83 9.19
N LYS A 62 3.78 -24.46 10.38
CA LYS A 62 2.99 -24.38 11.63
C LYS A 62 2.31 -23.01 11.80
N ASP A 63 2.60 -22.04 10.90
CA ASP A 63 2.08 -20.68 10.99
C ASP A 63 0.69 -20.60 10.35
N PRO A 64 -0.39 -20.23 11.08
CA PRO A 64 -1.72 -20.09 10.50
C PRO A 64 -1.77 -19.04 9.37
N ILE A 65 -0.91 -18.01 9.43
CA ILE A 65 -0.81 -17.00 8.37
C ILE A 65 -0.34 -17.62 7.05
N PHE A 66 0.56 -18.61 7.11
CA PHE A 66 0.96 -19.33 5.90
C PHE A 66 -0.24 -19.94 5.18
N TRP A 67 -1.06 -20.67 5.89
CA TRP A 67 -2.21 -21.35 5.30
C TRP A 67 -3.28 -20.38 4.80
N LEU A 68 -3.48 -19.25 5.48
CA LEU A 68 -4.36 -18.19 4.99
C LEU A 68 -3.88 -17.63 3.65
N ILE A 69 -2.56 -17.36 3.50
CA ILE A 69 -1.99 -16.87 2.25
C ILE A 69 -2.07 -17.94 1.15
N ILE A 70 -1.71 -19.19 1.46
CA ILE A 70 -1.78 -20.31 0.50
C ILE A 70 -3.21 -20.50 0.01
N PHE A 71 -4.20 -20.48 0.91
CA PHE A 71 -5.61 -20.60 0.54
C PHE A 71 -6.05 -19.47 -0.39
N PHE A 72 -5.66 -18.24 -0.07
CA PHE A 72 -5.94 -17.08 -0.93
C PHE A 72 -5.28 -17.22 -2.31
N VAL A 73 -3.98 -17.52 -2.37
CA VAL A 73 -3.26 -17.68 -3.64
C VAL A 73 -3.81 -18.85 -4.46
N PHE A 74 -4.19 -19.96 -3.80
CA PHE A 74 -4.79 -21.10 -4.45
C PHE A 74 -6.15 -20.74 -5.10
N SER A 75 -6.95 -19.88 -4.47
CA SER A 75 -8.18 -19.38 -5.08
C SER A 75 -7.92 -18.57 -6.35
N LEU A 76 -6.83 -17.78 -6.40
CA LEU A 76 -6.43 -17.07 -7.60
C LEU A 76 -5.93 -18.01 -8.71
N LEU A 77 -5.26 -19.12 -8.36
CA LEU A 77 -4.88 -20.16 -9.31
C LEU A 77 -6.11 -20.84 -9.92
N ILE A 78 -7.12 -21.17 -9.10
CA ILE A 78 -8.40 -21.68 -9.60
C ILE A 78 -9.06 -20.66 -10.55
N ASN A 79 -9.04 -19.38 -10.22
CA ASN A 79 -9.61 -18.32 -11.02
C ASN A 79 -9.02 -18.26 -12.44
N ILE A 80 -7.75 -18.65 -12.64
CA ILE A 80 -7.13 -18.68 -13.98
C ILE A 80 -7.88 -19.61 -14.93
N PHE A 81 -8.35 -20.76 -14.45
CA PHE A 81 -9.09 -21.74 -15.29
C PHE A 81 -10.43 -21.19 -15.81
N PHE A 82 -11.03 -20.27 -15.07
CA PHE A 82 -12.30 -19.62 -15.42
C PHE A 82 -12.12 -18.23 -16.04
N SER A 83 -10.88 -17.79 -16.21
CA SER A 83 -10.54 -16.48 -16.75
C SER A 83 -10.84 -16.39 -18.24
N LEU A 84 -11.39 -15.25 -18.72
CA LEU A 84 -11.60 -14.98 -20.13
C LEU A 84 -10.28 -14.94 -20.94
N TYR A 85 -9.18 -14.49 -20.31
CA TYR A 85 -7.86 -14.42 -20.91
C TYR A 85 -6.80 -14.98 -19.94
N PRO A 86 -6.67 -16.32 -19.82
CA PRO A 86 -5.80 -16.97 -18.83
C PRO A 86 -4.33 -16.53 -18.89
N LEU A 87 -3.79 -16.35 -20.11
CA LEU A 87 -2.40 -15.94 -20.32
C LEU A 87 -2.09 -14.53 -19.80
N ASN A 88 -3.10 -13.66 -19.67
CA ASN A 88 -2.91 -12.35 -19.04
C ASN A 88 -2.97 -12.42 -17.50
N SER A 89 -3.80 -13.34 -16.97
CA SER A 89 -3.97 -13.53 -15.52
C SER A 89 -2.76 -14.24 -14.90
N LEU A 90 -2.21 -15.24 -15.58
CA LEU A 90 -1.15 -16.12 -15.08
C LEU A 90 0.07 -15.36 -14.53
N PRO A 91 0.69 -14.38 -15.23
CA PRO A 91 1.85 -13.69 -14.69
C PRO A 91 1.55 -12.90 -13.41
N ARG A 92 0.32 -12.41 -13.24
CA ARG A 92 -0.10 -11.63 -12.07
C ARG A 92 -0.37 -12.51 -10.86
N VAL A 93 -0.97 -13.66 -11.08
CA VAL A 93 -1.19 -14.66 -10.02
C VAL A 93 0.14 -15.27 -9.58
N LEU A 94 1.03 -15.63 -10.52
CA LEU A 94 2.39 -16.11 -10.19
C LEU A 94 3.17 -15.07 -9.39
N LYS A 95 3.04 -13.79 -9.71
CA LYS A 95 3.67 -12.73 -8.94
C LYS A 95 3.15 -12.69 -7.50
N THR A 96 1.84 -12.85 -7.27
CA THR A 96 1.27 -12.92 -5.93
C THR A 96 1.81 -14.14 -5.17
N PHE A 97 2.02 -15.27 -5.85
CA PHE A 97 2.67 -16.45 -5.27
C PHE A 97 4.13 -16.19 -4.86
N ILE A 98 4.90 -15.50 -5.70
CA ILE A 98 6.31 -15.17 -5.44
C ILE A 98 6.46 -14.31 -4.16
N ILE A 99 5.51 -13.44 -3.86
CA ILE A 99 5.53 -12.57 -2.67
C ILE A 99 5.53 -13.37 -1.36
N ILE A 100 5.04 -14.61 -1.35
CA ILE A 100 5.07 -15.50 -0.19
C ILE A 100 6.49 -15.62 0.37
N GLY A 101 7.47 -15.75 -0.51
CA GLY A 101 8.89 -15.86 -0.11
C GLY A 101 9.37 -14.65 0.71
N PHE A 102 9.00 -13.45 0.28
CA PHE A 102 9.31 -12.23 1.03
C PHE A 102 8.69 -12.24 2.43
N ILE A 103 7.39 -12.55 2.53
CA ILE A 103 6.68 -12.50 3.82
C ILE A 103 7.32 -13.43 4.84
N PHE A 104 7.71 -14.64 4.42
CA PHE A 104 8.30 -15.62 5.34
C PHE A 104 9.76 -15.33 5.68
N LEU A 105 10.56 -14.88 4.74
CA LEU A 105 11.94 -14.45 5.04
C LEU A 105 11.94 -13.22 5.94
N PHE A 106 11.03 -12.29 5.73
CA PHE A 106 10.87 -11.12 6.58
C PHE A 106 10.49 -11.53 8.01
N LYS A 107 9.42 -12.34 8.17
CA LYS A 107 8.99 -12.85 9.48
C LYS A 107 10.09 -13.63 10.18
N LYS A 108 10.74 -14.58 9.49
CA LYS A 108 11.85 -15.36 10.03
C LYS A 108 12.98 -14.47 10.54
N SER A 109 13.39 -13.49 9.75
CA SER A 109 14.48 -12.57 10.08
C SER A 109 14.12 -11.70 11.28
N LEU A 110 12.88 -11.18 11.34
CA LEU A 110 12.39 -10.38 12.45
C LEU A 110 12.33 -11.19 13.75
N VAL A 111 11.74 -12.39 13.71
CA VAL A 111 11.59 -13.24 14.90
C VAL A 111 12.94 -13.65 15.48
N LYS A 112 13.94 -13.91 14.63
CA LYS A 112 15.26 -14.38 15.06
C LYS A 112 16.07 -13.30 15.80
N GLN A 113 15.97 -12.03 15.39
CA GLN A 113 16.73 -10.91 15.95
C GLN A 113 15.89 -9.61 15.95
N GLN A 114 14.77 -9.60 16.66
CA GLN A 114 13.78 -8.54 16.56
C GLN A 114 14.36 -7.13 16.76
N SER A 115 15.07 -6.89 17.87
CA SER A 115 15.59 -5.56 18.18
C SER A 115 16.63 -5.05 17.16
N LEU A 116 17.49 -5.96 16.67
CA LEU A 116 18.48 -5.63 15.64
C LEU A 116 17.80 -5.35 14.29
N PHE A 117 16.80 -6.17 13.93
CA PHE A 117 16.02 -6.00 12.72
C PHE A 117 15.30 -4.66 12.72
N GLU A 118 14.54 -4.36 13.78
CA GLU A 118 13.82 -3.09 13.92
C GLU A 118 14.77 -1.89 13.84
N LYS A 119 15.89 -1.93 14.59
CA LYS A 119 16.85 -0.83 14.60
C LYS A 119 17.55 -0.60 13.26
N ARG A 120 17.98 -1.68 12.56
CA ARG A 120 18.76 -1.56 11.33
C ARG A 120 17.86 -1.45 10.10
N ILE A 121 16.93 -2.39 9.92
CA ILE A 121 16.12 -2.46 8.70
C ILE A 121 15.12 -1.31 8.67
N PHE A 122 14.33 -1.14 9.72
CA PHE A 122 13.36 -0.04 9.77
C PHE A 122 14.05 1.32 9.90
N GLY A 123 15.25 1.38 10.51
CA GLY A 123 16.09 2.57 10.50
C GLY A 123 16.50 2.96 9.08
N THR A 124 16.99 2.01 8.27
CA THR A 124 17.35 2.25 6.86
C THR A 124 16.11 2.69 6.05
N TRP A 125 14.96 2.02 6.24
CA TRP A 125 13.72 2.41 5.59
C TRP A 125 13.27 3.83 5.97
N SER A 126 13.41 4.18 7.24
CA SER A 126 13.09 5.53 7.71
C SER A 126 14.03 6.59 7.14
N ILE A 127 15.33 6.29 6.98
CA ILE A 127 16.29 7.20 6.33
C ILE A 127 15.94 7.41 4.86
N ILE A 128 15.66 6.33 4.10
CA ILE A 128 15.28 6.45 2.68
C ILE A 128 13.95 7.22 2.56
N PHE A 129 12.97 6.94 3.42
CA PHE A 129 11.71 7.69 3.47
C PHE A 129 11.95 9.19 3.73
N LEU A 130 12.84 9.55 4.68
CA LEU A 130 13.16 10.94 4.98
C LEU A 130 13.83 11.65 3.80
N ILE A 131 14.69 10.97 3.03
CA ILE A 131 15.27 11.54 1.81
C ILE A 131 14.16 11.93 0.82
N VAL A 132 13.19 11.02 0.59
CA VAL A 132 12.04 11.31 -0.29
C VAL A 132 11.14 12.40 0.33
N PHE A 133 10.94 12.37 1.63
CA PHE A 133 10.15 13.39 2.34
C PHE A 133 10.74 14.79 2.20
N PHE A 134 12.05 14.92 2.30
CA PHE A 134 12.73 16.20 2.09
C PHE A 134 12.72 16.65 0.61
N ASP A 135 12.83 15.72 -0.34
CA ASP A 135 12.67 16.03 -1.76
C ASP A 135 11.24 16.51 -2.09
N ILE A 136 10.21 15.89 -1.49
CA ILE A 136 8.83 16.38 -1.59
C ILE A 136 8.70 17.81 -1.06
N ILE A 137 9.28 18.11 0.09
CA ILE A 137 9.28 19.48 0.65
C ILE A 137 10.04 20.44 -0.28
N PHE A 138 11.16 20.02 -0.82
CA PHE A 138 11.93 20.81 -1.78
C PHE A 138 11.09 21.13 -3.03
N GLU A 139 10.42 20.14 -3.62
CA GLU A 139 9.53 20.35 -4.78
C GLU A 139 8.35 21.27 -4.45
N ILE A 140 7.76 21.17 -3.23
CA ILE A 140 6.70 22.08 -2.79
C ILE A 140 7.17 23.53 -2.76
N ILE A 141 8.42 23.78 -2.34
CA ILE A 141 8.97 25.14 -2.17
C ILE A 141 9.44 25.71 -3.51
N PHE A 142 10.17 24.92 -4.30
CA PHE A 142 10.85 25.38 -5.50
C PHE A 142 10.10 25.08 -6.81
N GLY A 143 9.08 24.23 -6.79
CA GLY A 143 8.31 23.83 -7.97
C GLY A 143 8.97 22.73 -8.81
N PHE A 144 10.14 22.22 -8.42
CA PHE A 144 10.85 21.11 -9.04
C PHE A 144 11.59 20.29 -7.96
N ASN A 145 11.82 19.00 -8.23
CA ASN A 145 12.56 18.13 -7.32
C ASN A 145 14.08 18.37 -7.38
N ILE A 146 14.86 17.73 -6.51
CA ILE A 146 16.33 17.88 -6.44
C ILE A 146 17.03 17.62 -7.80
N PHE A 147 16.44 16.80 -8.68
CA PHE A 147 16.96 16.52 -10.02
C PHE A 147 16.46 17.48 -11.11
N GLY A 148 15.64 18.48 -10.76
CA GLY A 148 15.08 19.45 -11.70
C GLY A 148 13.80 18.98 -12.44
N PHE A 149 13.20 17.85 -12.07
CA PHE A 149 11.93 17.40 -12.63
C PHE A 149 10.75 18.13 -12.00
N THR A 150 9.75 18.45 -12.82
CA THR A 150 8.50 19.07 -12.39
C THR A 150 7.33 18.13 -12.60
N SER A 151 6.33 18.16 -11.73
CA SER A 151 5.11 17.40 -11.96
C SER A 151 4.33 17.95 -13.16
N TYR A 152 3.93 17.06 -14.07
CA TYR A 152 3.10 17.44 -15.23
C TYR A 152 1.65 17.79 -14.85
N TYR A 153 1.22 17.46 -13.64
CA TYR A 153 -0.16 17.69 -13.20
C TYR A 153 -0.23 18.78 -12.14
N PRO A 154 -0.84 19.94 -12.43
CA PRO A 154 -0.93 21.06 -11.48
C PRO A 154 -1.52 20.67 -10.14
N GLY A 155 -0.89 21.09 -9.05
CA GLY A 155 -1.31 20.78 -7.69
C GLY A 155 -1.06 19.32 -7.23
N ARG A 156 -0.15 18.61 -7.91
CA ARG A 156 0.39 17.33 -7.47
C ARG A 156 1.91 17.36 -7.44
N ILE A 157 2.50 16.68 -6.48
CA ILE A 157 3.93 16.50 -6.32
C ILE A 157 4.34 15.14 -6.87
N ALA A 158 5.39 15.08 -7.67
CA ALA A 158 5.93 13.86 -8.26
C ALA A 158 7.16 13.34 -7.52
N SER A 159 7.99 14.22 -6.95
CA SER A 159 9.26 13.89 -6.28
C SER A 159 10.16 13.03 -7.20
N PHE A 160 10.81 12.02 -6.67
CA PHE A 160 11.67 11.09 -7.43
C PHE A 160 10.91 10.18 -8.41
N PHE A 161 9.57 10.20 -8.43
CA PHE A 161 8.77 9.30 -9.26
C PHE A 161 8.51 9.82 -10.68
N ASN A 162 8.98 11.02 -10.99
CA ASN A 162 8.89 11.64 -12.33
C ASN A 162 7.43 11.64 -12.85
N ASP A 163 7.17 10.97 -13.98
CA ASP A 163 5.85 10.93 -14.61
C ASP A 163 4.81 10.04 -13.84
N GLU A 164 5.27 9.23 -12.89
CA GLU A 164 4.38 8.43 -12.07
C GLU A 164 3.92 9.24 -10.84
N LEU A 165 2.66 9.63 -10.80
CA LEU A 165 2.07 10.38 -9.68
C LEU A 165 1.74 9.45 -8.50
N VAL A 166 2.77 8.81 -7.92
CA VAL A 166 2.65 7.82 -6.84
C VAL A 166 3.31 8.26 -5.53
N ALA A 167 3.79 9.51 -5.46
CA ALA A 167 4.46 10.06 -4.29
C ALA A 167 3.61 9.93 -3.02
N GLY A 168 2.30 10.20 -3.08
CA GLY A 168 1.40 10.03 -1.94
C GLY A 168 1.21 8.58 -1.54
N SER A 169 1.25 7.64 -2.47
CA SER A 169 1.19 6.20 -2.16
C SER A 169 2.46 5.72 -1.46
N PHE A 170 3.64 6.16 -1.91
CA PHE A 170 4.92 5.90 -1.25
C PHE A 170 4.94 6.52 0.14
N PHE A 171 4.53 7.78 0.26
CA PHE A 171 4.41 8.49 1.53
C PHE A 171 3.55 7.70 2.52
N LEU A 172 2.33 7.32 2.14
CA LEU A 172 1.44 6.53 2.99
C LEU A 172 2.06 5.17 3.37
N GLY A 173 2.76 4.52 2.42
CA GLY A 173 3.35 3.19 2.58
C GLY A 173 4.44 3.11 3.65
N PHE A 174 5.20 4.20 3.88
CA PHE A 174 6.33 4.20 4.81
C PHE A 174 6.16 5.16 5.99
N SER A 175 5.16 6.04 5.98
CA SER A 175 4.96 7.08 7.00
C SER A 175 4.71 6.52 8.40
N PHE A 176 3.79 5.56 8.56
CA PHE A 176 3.46 4.98 9.86
C PHE A 176 4.62 4.18 10.45
N LEU A 177 5.39 3.49 9.61
CA LEU A 177 6.58 2.77 10.04
C LEU A 177 7.65 3.74 10.56
N THR A 178 7.92 4.82 9.81
CA THR A 178 8.90 5.84 10.23
C THR A 178 8.46 6.53 11.50
N LEU A 179 7.17 6.83 11.66
CA LEU A 179 6.62 7.36 12.91
C LEU A 179 6.84 6.38 14.07
N SER A 180 6.58 5.09 13.85
CA SER A 180 6.84 4.04 14.84
C SER A 180 8.32 3.96 15.22
N TYR A 181 9.22 4.13 14.24
CA TYR A 181 10.66 4.16 14.50
C TYR A 181 11.05 5.33 15.40
N PHE A 182 10.55 6.54 15.12
CA PHE A 182 10.83 7.69 16.00
C PHE A 182 10.26 7.53 17.40
N LEU A 183 9.07 7.01 17.55
CA LEU A 183 8.47 6.75 18.86
C LEU A 183 9.24 5.71 19.69
N ASN A 184 9.80 4.69 19.02
CA ASN A 184 10.53 3.65 19.74
C ASN A 184 11.97 4.05 20.09
N TYR A 185 12.65 4.80 19.23
CA TYR A 185 14.09 5.09 19.40
C TYR A 185 14.41 6.54 19.80
N PHE A 186 13.45 7.47 19.67
CA PHE A 186 13.64 8.90 19.95
C PHE A 186 12.54 9.46 20.87
N SER A 187 11.92 8.62 21.69
CA SER A 187 10.79 8.97 22.56
C SER A 187 11.09 10.11 23.55
N GLN A 188 12.36 10.35 23.89
CA GLN A 188 12.79 11.47 24.70
C GLN A 188 12.53 12.84 24.05
N TYR A 189 12.45 12.91 22.72
CA TYR A 189 12.22 14.14 21.97
C TYR A 189 10.73 14.36 21.64
N LYS A 190 9.84 14.26 22.62
CA LYS A 190 8.37 14.34 22.44
C LYS A 190 7.92 15.52 21.59
N LYS A 191 8.44 16.73 21.85
CA LYS A 191 8.07 17.94 21.09
C LYS A 191 8.45 17.85 19.60
N ALA A 192 9.65 17.30 19.31
CA ALA A 192 10.09 17.10 17.93
C ALA A 192 9.22 16.08 17.19
N ILE A 193 8.78 15.01 17.86
CA ILE A 193 7.87 14.01 17.27
C ILE A 193 6.51 14.62 16.97
N ILE A 194 5.95 15.43 17.90
CA ILE A 194 4.69 16.12 17.66
C ILE A 194 4.81 17.05 16.44
N PHE A 195 5.86 17.86 16.38
CA PHE A 195 6.14 18.75 15.26
C PHE A 195 6.28 17.97 13.94
N TYR A 196 7.02 16.86 13.96
CA TYR A 196 7.17 15.97 12.80
C TYR A 196 5.82 15.44 12.30
N ILE A 197 4.94 14.99 13.21
CA ILE A 197 3.60 14.52 12.83
C ILE A 197 2.80 15.63 12.15
N LEU A 198 2.83 16.85 12.67
CA LEU A 198 2.11 17.98 12.08
C LEU A 198 2.65 18.32 10.69
N ILE A 199 3.99 18.30 10.50
CA ILE A 199 4.59 18.50 9.19
C ILE A 199 4.19 17.36 8.22
N MET A 200 4.19 16.11 8.68
CA MET A 200 3.75 14.99 7.84
C MET A 200 2.31 15.15 7.36
N ILE A 201 1.40 15.64 8.21
CA ILE A 201 0.01 15.91 7.83
C ILE A 201 -0.04 17.00 6.77
N MET A 202 0.72 18.08 6.97
CA MET A 202 0.81 19.18 6.02
C MET A 202 1.37 18.72 4.67
N VAL A 203 2.48 18.00 4.67
CA VAL A 203 3.12 17.47 3.45
C VAL A 203 2.18 16.51 2.72
N SER A 204 1.49 15.62 3.45
CA SER A 204 0.51 14.71 2.85
C SER A 204 -0.63 15.46 2.13
N PHE A 205 -1.08 16.59 2.68
CA PHE A 205 -2.05 17.48 2.03
C PHE A 205 -1.44 18.11 0.75
N LEU A 206 -0.24 18.66 0.85
CA LEU A 206 0.43 19.39 -0.23
C LEU A 206 0.85 18.49 -1.40
N ILE A 207 1.09 17.19 -1.19
CA ILE A 207 1.30 16.21 -2.27
C ILE A 207 0.12 16.21 -3.25
N GLY A 208 -1.09 16.58 -2.81
CA GLY A 208 -2.25 16.72 -3.66
C GLY A 208 -2.93 15.39 -4.05
N GLU A 209 -2.60 14.26 -3.42
CA GLU A 209 -3.27 12.97 -3.61
C GLU A 209 -4.35 12.75 -2.55
N ARG A 210 -5.57 13.26 -2.80
CA ARG A 210 -6.68 13.33 -1.84
C ARG A 210 -6.99 12.01 -1.13
N ALA A 211 -7.07 10.91 -1.87
CA ALA A 211 -7.38 9.60 -1.27
C ALA A 211 -6.31 9.17 -0.27
N ASN A 212 -5.02 9.37 -0.60
CA ASN A 212 -3.90 9.05 0.28
C ASN A 212 -3.83 10.03 1.46
N PHE A 213 -4.13 11.31 1.26
CA PHE A 213 -4.24 12.29 2.34
C PHE A 213 -5.33 11.91 3.36
N ILE A 214 -6.55 11.56 2.89
CA ILE A 214 -7.64 11.15 3.78
C ILE A 214 -7.25 9.87 4.54
N LYS A 215 -6.68 8.87 3.87
CA LYS A 215 -6.19 7.64 4.51
C LYS A 215 -5.12 7.96 5.56
N PHE A 216 -4.16 8.81 5.22
CA PHE A 216 -3.12 9.21 6.16
C PHE A 216 -3.69 9.94 7.37
N LEU A 217 -4.61 10.89 7.17
CA LEU A 217 -5.24 11.65 8.25
C LEU A 217 -6.02 10.73 9.22
N ILE A 218 -6.82 9.81 8.68
CA ILE A 218 -7.53 8.80 9.49
C ILE A 218 -6.51 7.93 10.25
N GLY A 219 -5.51 7.40 9.54
CA GLY A 219 -4.52 6.50 10.14
C GLY A 219 -3.67 7.16 11.22
N VAL A 220 -3.19 8.40 10.99
CA VAL A 220 -2.38 9.11 12.00
C VAL A 220 -3.24 9.51 13.20
N SER A 221 -4.50 9.87 13.00
CA SER A 221 -5.42 10.13 14.11
C SER A 221 -5.63 8.90 14.98
N ILE A 222 -5.89 7.73 14.37
CA ILE A 222 -6.00 6.45 15.10
C ILE A 222 -4.66 6.11 15.79
N PHE A 223 -3.54 6.31 15.09
CA PHE A 223 -2.20 6.03 15.64
C PHE A 223 -1.94 6.87 16.89
N ILE A 224 -2.25 8.19 16.86
CA ILE A 224 -2.10 9.10 17.99
C ILE A 224 -3.01 8.68 19.15
N LEU A 225 -4.27 8.39 18.89
CA LEU A 225 -5.24 7.99 19.93
C LEU A 225 -4.81 6.69 20.65
N ILE A 226 -4.15 5.79 19.95
CA ILE A 226 -3.70 4.51 20.52
C ILE A 226 -2.34 4.64 21.19
N SER A 227 -1.36 5.31 20.54
CA SER A 227 0.05 5.30 20.98
C SER A 227 0.47 6.54 21.76
N GLN A 228 -0.28 7.66 21.64
CA GLN A 228 0.08 8.98 22.17
C GLN A 228 -1.08 9.64 22.93
N ARG A 229 -1.93 8.83 23.55
CA ARG A 229 -3.16 9.29 24.22
C ARG A 229 -2.96 10.42 25.22
N GLU A 230 -1.83 10.46 25.92
CA GLU A 230 -1.53 11.49 26.92
C GLU A 230 -1.43 12.90 26.31
N ASN A 231 -1.04 13.00 25.03
CA ASN A 231 -0.79 14.28 24.35
C ASN A 231 -1.97 14.74 23.48
N TRP A 232 -3.16 14.12 23.58
CA TRP A 232 -4.29 14.34 22.66
C TRP A 232 -4.69 15.80 22.51
N LYS A 233 -4.62 16.61 23.60
CA LYS A 233 -4.97 18.03 23.56
C LYS A 233 -4.05 18.84 22.65
N ILE A 234 -2.73 18.52 22.65
CA ILE A 234 -1.75 19.19 21.79
C ILE A 234 -2.03 18.85 20.32
N TYR A 235 -2.34 17.59 20.03
CA TYR A 235 -2.70 17.18 18.68
C TYR A 235 -4.01 17.83 18.20
N LEU A 236 -5.00 17.99 19.08
CA LEU A 236 -6.24 18.66 18.75
C LEU A 236 -6.00 20.14 18.37
N VAL A 237 -5.20 20.87 19.15
CA VAL A 237 -4.80 22.24 18.80
C VAL A 237 -4.01 22.26 17.49
N GLY A 238 -3.08 21.32 17.30
CA GLY A 238 -2.31 21.20 16.06
C GLY A 238 -3.19 20.92 14.85
N PHE A 239 -4.17 20.01 14.93
CA PHE A 239 -5.13 19.75 13.87
C PHE A 239 -6.00 20.96 13.52
N PHE A 240 -6.46 21.70 14.54
CA PHE A 240 -7.20 22.93 14.31
C PHE A 240 -6.35 24.00 13.60
N SER A 241 -5.08 24.16 14.03
CA SER A 241 -4.14 25.07 13.36
C SER A 241 -3.86 24.66 11.91
N LEU A 242 -3.69 23.36 11.63
CA LEU A 242 -3.54 22.84 10.29
C LEU A 242 -4.81 23.05 9.45
N PHE A 243 -5.99 22.88 10.02
CA PHE A 243 -7.24 23.13 9.32
C PHE A 243 -7.36 24.59 8.84
N LEU A 244 -7.00 25.55 9.70
CA LEU A 244 -6.95 26.96 9.31
C LEU A 244 -5.92 27.22 8.20
N LEU A 245 -4.74 26.59 8.30
CA LEU A 245 -3.70 26.71 7.29
C LEU A 245 -4.12 26.09 5.95
N PHE A 246 -4.73 24.92 5.96
CA PHE A 246 -5.27 24.30 4.73
C PHE A 246 -6.34 25.16 4.08
N SER A 247 -7.22 25.76 4.88
CA SER A 247 -8.23 26.68 4.39
C SER A 247 -7.59 27.90 3.71
N ALA A 248 -6.54 28.47 4.30
CA ALA A 248 -5.80 29.59 3.71
C ALA A 248 -5.10 29.18 2.39
N ILE A 249 -4.44 28.02 2.34
CA ILE A 249 -3.79 27.49 1.12
C ILE A 249 -4.84 27.26 0.01
N ILE A 250 -5.96 26.64 0.34
CA ILE A 250 -7.05 26.39 -0.61
C ILE A 250 -7.60 27.71 -1.15
N TYR A 251 -7.78 28.71 -0.28
CA TYR A 251 -8.28 30.04 -0.69
C TYR A 251 -7.28 30.77 -1.60
N SER A 252 -5.99 30.70 -1.33
CA SER A 252 -4.93 31.41 -2.06
C SER A 252 -4.52 30.76 -3.36
N SER A 253 -4.78 29.44 -3.55
CA SER A 253 -4.29 28.66 -4.71
C SER A 253 -5.42 28.02 -5.51
N ASN A 254 -5.58 28.44 -6.77
CA ASN A 254 -6.55 27.85 -7.70
C ASN A 254 -6.31 26.34 -7.90
N ASN A 255 -5.08 25.87 -7.88
CA ASN A 255 -4.76 24.46 -8.03
C ASN A 255 -5.32 23.64 -6.86
N TYR A 256 -5.07 24.06 -5.62
CA TYR A 256 -5.61 23.37 -4.43
C TYR A 256 -7.12 23.56 -4.29
N LYS A 257 -7.67 24.74 -4.65
CA LYS A 257 -9.11 24.95 -4.70
C LYS A 257 -9.80 23.96 -5.65
N ASN A 258 -9.29 23.81 -6.87
CA ASN A 258 -9.84 22.86 -7.84
C ASN A 258 -9.74 21.41 -7.36
N ARG A 259 -8.67 21.06 -6.64
CA ARG A 259 -8.49 19.69 -6.15
C ARG A 259 -9.34 19.36 -4.94
N TYR A 260 -9.48 20.28 -3.99
CA TYR A 260 -10.09 19.96 -2.69
C TYR A 260 -11.51 20.52 -2.54
N ILE A 261 -11.84 21.66 -3.16
CA ILE A 261 -13.17 22.27 -3.01
C ILE A 261 -14.11 21.89 -4.14
N VAL A 262 -13.73 22.10 -5.40
CA VAL A 262 -14.65 21.91 -6.54
C VAL A 262 -15.29 20.52 -6.55
N GLN A 263 -14.53 19.48 -6.23
CA GLN A 263 -15.07 18.12 -6.19
C GLN A 263 -15.91 17.84 -4.93
N VAL A 264 -15.58 18.46 -3.80
CA VAL A 264 -16.39 18.36 -2.58
C VAL A 264 -17.70 19.12 -2.77
N GLU A 265 -17.66 20.30 -3.40
CA GLU A 265 -18.88 21.04 -3.77
C GLU A 265 -19.80 20.23 -4.68
N GLN A 266 -19.24 19.46 -5.62
CA GLN A 266 -20.05 18.57 -6.47
C GLN A 266 -20.80 17.51 -5.65
N ILE A 267 -20.19 16.99 -4.55
CA ILE A 267 -20.86 16.07 -3.64
C ILE A 267 -22.04 16.75 -2.94
N PHE A 268 -21.85 17.98 -2.46
CA PHE A 268 -22.89 18.72 -1.73
C PHE A 268 -23.95 19.35 -2.63
N LYS A 269 -23.61 19.70 -3.87
CA LYS A 269 -24.56 20.22 -4.87
C LYS A 269 -25.41 19.13 -5.51
N SER A 270 -25.00 17.87 -5.41
CA SER A 270 -25.82 16.75 -5.84
C SER A 270 -26.84 16.41 -4.75
N ASP A 271 -28.13 16.38 -5.10
CA ASP A 271 -29.23 16.10 -4.15
C ASP A 271 -29.10 14.72 -3.46
N SER A 272 -28.20 13.88 -3.93
CA SER A 272 -27.93 12.55 -3.36
C SER A 272 -26.55 12.02 -3.74
N ILE A 273 -26.01 11.10 -2.92
CA ILE A 273 -24.78 10.34 -3.24
C ILE A 273 -24.91 9.64 -4.59
N SER A 274 -26.11 9.14 -4.94
CA SER A 274 -26.37 8.50 -6.23
C SER A 274 -26.14 9.45 -7.40
N ASN A 275 -26.62 10.70 -7.31
CA ASN A 275 -26.44 11.71 -8.35
C ASN A 275 -24.97 12.14 -8.46
N TYR A 276 -24.27 12.32 -7.34
CA TYR A 276 -22.82 12.54 -7.34
C TYR A 276 -22.06 11.41 -8.07
N LEU A 277 -22.38 10.15 -7.79
CA LEU A 277 -21.73 9.00 -8.45
C LEU A 277 -21.99 9.02 -9.97
N LYS A 278 -23.21 9.38 -10.42
CA LYS A 278 -23.51 9.50 -11.85
C LYS A 278 -22.73 10.62 -12.55
N GLU A 279 -22.33 11.65 -11.83
CA GLU A 279 -21.54 12.75 -12.38
C GLU A 279 -20.03 12.54 -12.29
N SER A 280 -19.58 11.71 -11.35
CA SER A 280 -18.16 11.52 -11.05
C SER A 280 -17.48 10.45 -11.90
N GLN A 281 -16.16 10.63 -12.12
CA GLN A 281 -15.31 9.65 -12.78
C GLN A 281 -15.30 8.32 -12.00
N TYR A 282 -15.19 8.38 -10.67
CA TYR A 282 -15.18 7.17 -9.85
C TYR A 282 -16.50 6.41 -9.90
N GLY A 283 -17.62 7.12 -9.96
CA GLY A 283 -18.91 6.46 -10.15
C GLY A 283 -19.01 5.70 -11.46
N ALA A 284 -18.47 6.24 -12.55
CA ALA A 284 -18.40 5.54 -13.82
C ALA A 284 -17.54 4.25 -13.73
N HIS A 285 -16.38 4.30 -13.03
CA HIS A 285 -15.55 3.12 -12.78
C HIS A 285 -16.27 2.06 -11.95
N TYR A 286 -16.92 2.47 -10.86
CA TYR A 286 -17.62 1.55 -9.94
C TYR A 286 -18.84 0.91 -10.61
N ASN A 287 -19.62 1.70 -11.36
CA ASN A 287 -20.74 1.17 -12.13
C ASN A 287 -20.28 0.16 -13.18
N ALA A 288 -19.26 0.48 -13.96
CA ALA A 288 -18.75 -0.42 -14.98
C ALA A 288 -18.23 -1.73 -14.37
N ALA A 289 -17.48 -1.67 -13.28
CA ALA A 289 -17.00 -2.86 -12.57
C ALA A 289 -18.15 -3.70 -12.03
N TYR A 290 -19.20 -3.05 -11.51
CA TYR A 290 -20.40 -3.76 -11.06
C TYR A 290 -21.17 -4.43 -12.19
N GLN A 291 -21.24 -3.81 -13.37
CA GLN A 291 -21.86 -4.45 -14.55
C GLN A 291 -21.03 -5.65 -15.03
N VAL A 292 -19.69 -5.53 -15.06
CA VAL A 292 -18.81 -6.67 -15.34
C VAL A 292 -19.04 -7.80 -14.33
N PHE A 293 -19.14 -7.49 -13.05
CA PHE A 293 -19.45 -8.48 -12.01
C PHE A 293 -20.82 -9.14 -12.26
N LYS A 294 -21.86 -8.40 -12.62
CA LYS A 294 -23.18 -8.97 -12.92
C LYS A 294 -23.14 -9.98 -14.07
N ASN A 295 -22.32 -9.74 -15.09
CA ASN A 295 -22.20 -10.65 -16.22
C ASN A 295 -21.36 -11.89 -15.87
N TYR A 296 -20.42 -11.77 -14.91
CA TYR A 296 -19.52 -12.86 -14.48
C TYR A 296 -19.49 -13.01 -12.94
N PRO A 297 -20.64 -13.39 -12.31
CA PRO A 297 -20.79 -13.23 -10.85
C PRO A 297 -19.97 -14.22 -10.03
N ILE A 298 -19.68 -15.43 -10.52
CA ILE A 298 -19.06 -16.49 -9.72
C ILE A 298 -17.53 -16.35 -9.71
N PHE A 299 -16.88 -16.31 -10.86
CA PHE A 299 -15.42 -16.29 -11.01
C PHE A 299 -14.87 -14.98 -11.58
N GLY A 300 -15.72 -14.01 -11.93
CA GLY A 300 -15.29 -12.78 -12.59
C GLY A 300 -14.69 -13.03 -13.97
N VAL A 301 -14.02 -12.01 -14.52
CA VAL A 301 -13.40 -12.08 -15.85
C VAL A 301 -11.96 -12.60 -15.82
N GLY A 302 -11.40 -12.84 -14.65
CA GLY A 302 -10.01 -13.20 -14.43
C GLY A 302 -9.15 -11.99 -14.03
N VAL A 303 -8.10 -12.28 -13.22
CA VAL A 303 -7.16 -11.26 -12.72
C VAL A 303 -6.57 -10.43 -13.86
N LYS A 304 -6.65 -9.10 -13.76
CA LYS A 304 -6.18 -8.12 -14.76
C LYS A 304 -6.89 -8.16 -16.12
N ASN A 305 -8.04 -8.81 -16.22
CA ASN A 305 -8.83 -8.84 -17.45
C ASN A 305 -9.94 -7.78 -17.48
N TYR A 306 -10.26 -7.14 -16.34
CA TYR A 306 -11.20 -6.02 -16.31
C TYR A 306 -10.95 -5.00 -17.41
N ARG A 307 -9.69 -4.58 -17.62
CA ARG A 307 -9.28 -3.61 -18.64
C ARG A 307 -9.64 -3.99 -20.08
N LYS A 308 -9.74 -5.29 -20.39
CA LYS A 308 -10.09 -5.80 -21.70
C LYS A 308 -11.60 -5.93 -21.86
N GLU A 309 -12.27 -6.25 -20.78
CA GLU A 309 -13.70 -6.46 -20.77
C GLU A 309 -14.46 -5.14 -20.80
N VAL A 310 -14.08 -4.21 -19.92
CA VAL A 310 -14.80 -2.95 -19.68
C VAL A 310 -14.84 -1.98 -20.86
N ILE A 311 -14.00 -2.17 -21.88
CA ILE A 311 -14.01 -1.34 -23.10
C ILE A 311 -15.17 -1.68 -24.04
N LYS A 312 -15.83 -2.84 -23.88
CA LYS A 312 -16.96 -3.24 -24.70
C LYS A 312 -18.13 -2.28 -24.53
N ASN A 313 -18.87 -2.04 -25.60
CA ASN A 313 -19.99 -1.09 -25.63
C ASN A 313 -21.14 -1.47 -24.69
N GLU A 314 -21.31 -2.76 -24.39
CA GLU A 314 -22.33 -3.25 -23.45
C GLU A 314 -22.20 -2.70 -22.03
N TYR A 315 -21.00 -2.23 -21.64
CA TYR A 315 -20.74 -1.61 -20.34
C TYR A 315 -20.87 -0.08 -20.37
N GLU A 316 -21.27 0.50 -21.50
CA GLU A 316 -21.57 1.92 -21.60
C GLU A 316 -22.89 2.23 -20.91
N ASN A 317 -22.85 3.15 -19.94
CA ASN A 317 -24.04 3.60 -19.25
C ASN A 317 -24.20 5.11 -19.40
N LYS A 318 -25.09 5.52 -20.29
CA LYS A 318 -25.37 6.94 -20.62
C LYS A 318 -25.90 7.76 -19.43
N ASN A 319 -26.36 7.09 -18.38
CA ASN A 319 -26.78 7.77 -17.13
C ASN A 319 -25.58 8.30 -16.33
N TYR A 320 -24.34 7.92 -16.68
CA TYR A 320 -23.12 8.42 -16.08
C TYR A 320 -22.44 9.41 -17.02
N LYS A 321 -22.31 10.67 -16.61
CA LYS A 321 -21.73 11.75 -17.45
C LYS A 321 -20.31 11.40 -17.94
N GLN A 322 -19.55 10.70 -17.13
CA GLN A 322 -18.17 10.31 -17.44
C GLN A 322 -18.05 8.82 -17.82
N THR A 323 -19.04 8.27 -18.51
CA THR A 323 -19.05 6.84 -18.84
C THR A 323 -17.82 6.36 -19.61
N LEU A 324 -17.17 7.20 -20.42
CA LEU A 324 -15.93 6.86 -21.14
C LEU A 324 -14.72 6.70 -20.21
N SER A 325 -14.75 7.29 -19.01
CA SER A 325 -13.71 7.05 -18.00
C SER A 325 -13.63 5.59 -17.54
N ARG A 326 -14.68 4.76 -17.82
CA ARG A 326 -14.64 3.32 -17.53
C ARG A 326 -13.48 2.59 -18.19
N TRP A 327 -12.91 3.13 -19.28
CA TRP A 327 -11.74 2.57 -19.97
C TRP A 327 -10.47 2.72 -19.14
N ALA A 328 -10.54 2.28 -17.92
CA ALA A 328 -9.43 2.30 -16.98
C ALA A 328 -8.77 0.92 -16.87
N THR A 329 -7.53 0.91 -16.44
CA THR A 329 -6.76 -0.33 -16.26
C THR A 329 -7.26 -1.17 -15.06
N HIS A 330 -8.07 -0.58 -14.18
CA HIS A 330 -8.68 -1.20 -13.00
C HIS A 330 -9.79 -0.27 -12.46
N PRO A 331 -10.70 -0.75 -11.61
CA PRO A 331 -11.84 0.03 -11.11
C PRO A 331 -11.49 1.16 -10.13
N HIS A 332 -10.22 1.39 -9.80
CA HIS A 332 -9.76 2.34 -8.78
C HIS A 332 -10.31 2.09 -7.36
N GLN A 333 -10.79 0.88 -7.08
CA GLN A 333 -11.25 0.46 -5.75
C GLN A 333 -11.14 -1.07 -5.62
N VAL A 334 -10.50 -1.53 -4.53
CA VAL A 334 -10.10 -2.92 -4.36
C VAL A 334 -11.28 -3.90 -4.37
N HIS A 335 -12.41 -3.56 -3.72
CA HIS A 335 -13.56 -4.46 -3.66
C HIS A 335 -14.20 -4.64 -5.05
N PHE A 336 -14.34 -3.57 -5.82
CA PHE A 336 -14.83 -3.65 -7.20
C PHE A 336 -13.83 -4.37 -8.12
N GLU A 337 -12.52 -4.24 -7.86
CA GLU A 337 -11.50 -4.99 -8.60
C GLU A 337 -11.66 -6.50 -8.35
N PHE A 338 -11.77 -6.93 -7.10
CA PHE A 338 -11.99 -8.34 -6.78
C PHE A 338 -13.34 -8.86 -7.31
N LEU A 339 -14.43 -8.13 -7.12
CA LEU A 339 -15.75 -8.54 -7.62
C LEU A 339 -15.75 -8.73 -9.14
N SER A 340 -15.21 -7.78 -9.90
CA SER A 340 -15.20 -7.86 -11.37
C SER A 340 -14.18 -8.87 -11.90
N GLU A 341 -13.00 -9.00 -11.28
CA GLU A 341 -11.91 -9.86 -11.75
C GLU A 341 -11.97 -11.29 -11.19
N THR A 342 -12.44 -11.49 -9.97
CA THR A 342 -12.44 -12.82 -9.32
C THR A 342 -13.84 -13.32 -8.92
N GLY A 343 -14.87 -12.51 -9.15
CA GLY A 343 -16.25 -12.83 -8.78
C GLY A 343 -16.46 -12.98 -7.28
N LEU A 344 -17.62 -13.49 -6.89
CA LEU A 344 -17.93 -13.78 -5.48
C LEU A 344 -16.98 -14.81 -4.87
N PHE A 345 -16.57 -15.83 -5.64
CA PHE A 345 -15.67 -16.86 -5.16
C PHE A 345 -14.35 -16.27 -4.64
N GLY A 346 -13.63 -15.54 -5.48
CA GLY A 346 -12.34 -14.96 -5.08
C GLY A 346 -12.51 -13.82 -4.08
N TYR A 347 -13.58 -13.03 -4.19
CA TYR A 347 -13.85 -11.92 -3.27
C TYR A 347 -14.13 -12.37 -1.84
N ILE A 348 -14.94 -13.41 -1.64
CA ILE A 348 -15.21 -13.96 -0.29
C ILE A 348 -13.92 -14.51 0.32
N ILE A 349 -13.09 -15.22 -0.46
CA ILE A 349 -11.81 -15.74 0.01
C ILE A 349 -10.84 -14.61 0.34
N PHE A 350 -10.80 -13.55 -0.46
CA PHE A 350 -10.02 -12.35 -0.16
C PHE A 350 -10.45 -11.70 1.16
N LEU A 351 -11.76 -11.52 1.37
CA LEU A 351 -12.27 -10.95 2.62
C LEU A 351 -11.92 -11.84 3.82
N PHE A 352 -12.11 -13.15 3.70
CA PHE A 352 -11.74 -14.09 4.75
C PHE A 352 -10.25 -14.01 5.09
N PHE A 353 -9.38 -14.03 4.07
CA PHE A 353 -7.94 -13.91 4.21
C PHE A 353 -7.54 -12.63 4.95
N ILE A 354 -8.03 -11.49 4.47
CA ILE A 354 -7.57 -10.20 4.99
C ILE A 354 -8.15 -9.89 6.36
N LEU A 355 -9.43 -10.15 6.59
CA LEU A 355 -10.08 -9.90 7.89
C LEU A 355 -9.54 -10.84 8.98
N SER A 356 -9.29 -12.12 8.66
CA SER A 356 -8.64 -13.05 9.60
C SER A 356 -7.22 -12.59 9.94
N SER A 357 -6.44 -12.12 8.97
CA SER A 357 -5.09 -11.61 9.21
C SER A 357 -5.09 -10.35 10.08
N ILE A 358 -6.01 -9.42 9.82
CA ILE A 358 -6.18 -8.20 10.64
C ILE A 358 -6.61 -8.59 12.06
N TYR A 359 -7.59 -9.47 12.21
CA TYR A 359 -8.06 -9.94 13.52
C TYR A 359 -6.93 -10.55 14.36
N LEU A 360 -6.16 -11.48 13.80
CA LEU A 360 -5.03 -12.10 14.48
C LEU A 360 -3.95 -11.07 14.85
N SER A 361 -3.69 -10.11 13.97
CA SER A 361 -2.72 -9.04 14.22
C SER A 361 -3.20 -8.08 15.31
N CYS A 362 -4.48 -7.68 15.29
CA CYS A 362 -5.07 -6.84 16.33
C CYS A 362 -5.06 -7.55 17.70
N LYS A 363 -5.42 -8.83 17.74
CA LYS A 363 -5.35 -9.64 18.97
C LYS A 363 -3.94 -9.68 19.55
N ASN A 364 -2.93 -9.88 18.70
CA ASN A 364 -1.53 -9.85 19.13
C ASN A 364 -1.09 -8.44 19.56
N TYR A 365 -1.50 -7.40 18.83
CA TYR A 365 -1.19 -6.01 19.16
C TYR A 365 -1.76 -5.59 20.53
N ILE A 366 -3.01 -5.94 20.83
CA ILE A 366 -3.63 -5.64 22.13
C ILE A 366 -2.78 -6.19 23.27
N LYS A 367 -2.19 -7.38 23.08
CA LYS A 367 -1.34 -8.04 24.08
C LYS A 367 0.06 -7.46 24.20
N HIS A 368 0.70 -7.06 23.09
CA HIS A 368 2.12 -6.71 23.05
C HIS A 368 2.41 -5.23 22.78
N LYS A 369 1.43 -4.45 22.29
CA LYS A 369 1.51 -2.99 22.05
C LYS A 369 2.71 -2.54 21.20
N ASN A 370 3.08 -3.34 20.17
CA ASN A 370 4.21 -3.01 19.31
C ASN A 370 3.80 -1.97 18.24
N ASN A 371 4.43 -0.79 18.22
CA ASN A 371 4.12 0.30 17.30
C ASN A 371 4.36 -0.07 15.82
N PHE A 372 5.39 -0.89 15.52
CA PHE A 372 5.62 -1.33 14.14
C PHE A 372 4.51 -2.26 13.66
N GLN A 373 4.00 -3.14 14.52
CA GLN A 373 2.82 -3.94 14.17
C GLN A 373 1.60 -3.06 13.91
N LEU A 374 1.40 -2.02 14.73
CA LEU A 374 0.31 -1.05 14.54
C LEU A 374 0.43 -0.34 13.19
N SER A 375 1.64 0.05 12.78
CA SER A 375 1.86 0.69 11.48
C SER A 375 1.38 -0.19 10.32
N GLY A 376 1.71 -1.48 10.34
CA GLY A 376 1.25 -2.45 9.34
C GLY A 376 -0.27 -2.66 9.38
N ILE A 377 -0.87 -2.78 10.58
CA ILE A 377 -2.33 -2.91 10.74
C ILE A 377 -3.03 -1.70 10.13
N LEU A 378 -2.58 -0.49 10.44
CA LEU A 378 -3.20 0.74 9.92
C LEU A 378 -3.11 0.80 8.40
N PHE A 379 -1.93 0.60 7.81
CA PHE A 379 -1.79 0.65 6.36
C PHE A 379 -2.67 -0.38 5.66
N VAL A 380 -2.66 -1.63 6.11
CA VAL A 380 -3.45 -2.71 5.51
C VAL A 380 -4.95 -2.42 5.62
N THR A 381 -5.43 -2.00 6.80
CA THR A 381 -6.84 -1.65 7.01
C THR A 381 -7.26 -0.46 6.13
N LEU A 382 -6.43 0.59 6.05
CA LEU A 382 -6.71 1.76 5.22
C LEU A 382 -6.69 1.44 3.71
N SER A 383 -5.93 0.42 3.29
CA SER A 383 -5.87 0.01 1.89
C SER A 383 -7.14 -0.65 1.40
N ILE A 384 -7.97 -1.19 2.30
CA ILE A 384 -9.22 -1.89 1.99
C ILE A 384 -10.48 -1.13 2.41
N ILE A 385 -10.37 0.16 2.76
CA ILE A 385 -11.57 0.96 3.10
C ILE A 385 -12.51 1.00 1.88
N PRO A 386 -13.80 0.64 2.05
CA PRO A 386 -14.79 0.72 0.99
C PRO A 386 -14.95 2.15 0.44
N LEU A 387 -15.24 2.29 -0.85
CA LEU A 387 -15.52 3.52 -1.57
C LEU A 387 -14.38 4.55 -1.65
N VAL A 388 -13.32 4.40 -0.88
CA VAL A 388 -12.11 5.25 -1.01
C VAL A 388 -11.27 4.74 -2.17
N PRO A 389 -10.90 5.59 -3.14
CA PRO A 389 -10.08 5.17 -4.27
C PRO A 389 -8.75 4.52 -3.84
N SER A 390 -8.37 3.47 -4.56
CA SER A 390 -7.13 2.71 -4.33
C SER A 390 -6.43 2.41 -5.65
N GLY A 391 -5.12 2.17 -5.59
CA GLY A 391 -4.39 1.54 -6.69
C GLY A 391 -4.85 0.08 -6.87
N SER A 392 -4.50 -0.50 -8.01
CA SER A 392 -4.83 -1.90 -8.28
C SER A 392 -4.06 -2.85 -7.37
N PHE A 393 -4.77 -3.78 -6.75
CA PHE A 393 -4.19 -4.82 -5.90
C PHE A 393 -3.21 -5.75 -6.66
N PHE A 394 -3.40 -5.90 -7.96
CA PHE A 394 -2.56 -6.75 -8.82
C PHE A 394 -1.52 -5.97 -9.63
N SER A 395 -1.37 -4.66 -9.45
CA SER A 395 -0.30 -3.86 -10.07
C SER A 395 0.95 -3.84 -9.20
N THR A 396 2.15 -3.71 -9.82
CA THR A 396 3.44 -3.88 -9.13
C THR A 396 3.63 -2.96 -7.95
N PHE A 397 3.50 -1.66 -8.15
CA PHE A 397 3.78 -0.66 -7.11
C PHE A 397 2.77 -0.71 -5.95
N PRO A 398 1.44 -0.61 -6.17
CA PRO A 398 0.47 -0.69 -5.06
C PRO A 398 0.48 -2.06 -4.35
N ALA A 399 0.59 -3.16 -5.11
CA ALA A 399 0.70 -4.49 -4.52
C ALA A 399 1.96 -4.63 -3.66
N GLY A 400 3.10 -4.13 -4.13
CA GLY A 400 4.34 -4.14 -3.36
C GLY A 400 4.19 -3.43 -2.02
N LEU A 401 3.65 -2.20 -2.00
CA LEU A 401 3.38 -1.46 -0.76
C LEU A 401 2.43 -2.21 0.17
N PHE A 402 1.36 -2.81 -0.40
CA PHE A 402 0.42 -3.61 0.38
C PHE A 402 1.12 -4.79 1.06
N TRP A 403 1.85 -5.59 0.31
CA TRP A 403 2.46 -6.81 0.82
C TRP A 403 3.61 -6.56 1.80
N ILE A 404 4.35 -5.45 1.65
CA ILE A 404 5.37 -5.04 2.61
C ILE A 404 4.72 -4.70 3.96
N ASN A 405 3.66 -3.89 3.96
CA ASN A 405 2.96 -3.53 5.18
C ASN A 405 2.18 -4.72 5.76
N TYR A 406 1.67 -5.61 4.92
CA TYR A 406 1.09 -6.88 5.35
C TYR A 406 2.13 -7.75 6.08
N ALA A 407 3.35 -7.86 5.53
CA ALA A 407 4.44 -8.59 6.18
C ALA A 407 4.80 -7.98 7.54
N ILE A 408 4.87 -6.65 7.66
CA ILE A 408 5.06 -5.96 8.94
C ILE A 408 3.93 -6.33 9.91
N MET A 409 2.67 -6.25 9.47
CA MET A 409 1.50 -6.55 10.29
C MET A 409 1.53 -7.96 10.89
N VAL A 410 1.82 -8.98 10.06
CA VAL A 410 1.71 -10.39 10.47
C VAL A 410 2.97 -10.96 11.11
N SER A 411 4.14 -10.32 10.93
CA SER A 411 5.41 -10.86 11.43
C SER A 411 5.56 -10.82 12.94
N TYR A 412 4.80 -9.97 13.62
CA TYR A 412 4.77 -9.88 15.07
C TYR A 412 3.81 -10.89 15.74
N ILE A 413 2.98 -11.60 14.97
CA ILE A 413 2.08 -12.61 15.52
C ILE A 413 2.94 -13.73 16.09
N LYS A 414 2.91 -13.87 17.42
CA LYS A 414 3.55 -14.98 18.14
C LYS A 414 2.67 -16.22 18.06
N LYS A 415 3.34 -17.37 18.04
CA LYS A 415 2.68 -18.68 18.05
C LYS A 415 1.98 -18.93 19.39
#